data_7529431bca6bc246fe2dba703677f3e0
#
_entry.id   7529431bca6bc246fe2dba703677f3e0
#
_cell.length_a   1.000
_cell.length_b   1.000
_cell.length_c   1.000
_cell.angle_alpha   90.00
_cell.angle_beta   90.00
_cell.angle_gamma   90.00
#
_symmetry.space_group_name_H-M   'P 1'
#
loop_
_entity.id
_entity.type
_entity.pdbx_description
1 polymer ?
#
loop_
_entity_poly.entity_id
_entity_poly.type
_entity_poly.pdbx_seq_one_letter_code
_entity_poly.pdbx_strand_id
1 'polypeptide(L)'
;EAHWPADAPLSGLVVTRYLHGLPTRRIEVVEASHPLPDGRGEAAALRMLDMSRQLGPDDLLLVLISGGGSSLLAAPVEGVTLKELRQVTKALLHAGASIHDINTVRKHLTRLSGGQLAQTAQAAHGLALIISDVVGDDPGSIASGPCAPDASSCVDALDQLQRLRITPPAGVRHHLEACAAGRLPDTPKPGNACFARMENRVIACAHGSLMAAVRYFEQHGIPALLLSDKVGGDAQSVARQHAALVHALARRQTLALISGGETTV
;
A
#
# COMPACT_ATOMS: atom_id res chain seq x y z
N GLU A 1 -2.39 0.63 21.32
CA GLU A 1 -2.97 1.26 22.52
C GLU A 1 -2.32 0.74 23.83
N ALA A 2 -2.12 -0.57 23.97
CA ALA A 2 -1.69 -1.20 25.23
C ALA A 2 -0.33 -0.67 25.74
N HIS A 3 0.56 -0.22 24.85
CA HIS A 3 1.89 0.27 25.18
C HIS A 3 2.00 1.80 25.12
N TRP A 4 0.91 2.51 24.79
CA TRP A 4 0.91 3.97 24.82
C TRP A 4 0.63 4.46 26.24
N PRO A 5 1.35 5.48 26.75
CA PRO A 5 1.12 6.00 28.09
C PRO A 5 -0.36 6.35 28.32
N ALA A 6 -0.88 5.99 29.49
CA ALA A 6 -2.30 6.14 29.76
C ALA A 6 -2.73 7.61 29.86
N ASP A 7 -1.82 8.46 30.31
CA ASP A 7 -1.98 9.91 30.48
C ASP A 7 -1.67 10.73 29.22
N ALA A 8 -1.01 10.12 28.22
CA ALA A 8 -0.72 10.81 26.97
C ALA A 8 -1.94 10.79 26.01
N PRO A 9 -2.22 11.92 25.33
CA PRO A 9 -3.29 11.98 24.35
C PRO A 9 -3.11 10.97 23.25
N LEU A 10 -4.15 10.27 22.88
CA LEU A 10 -4.20 9.35 21.75
C LEU A 10 -5.62 9.32 21.20
N SER A 11 -5.78 9.60 19.94
CA SER A 11 -6.98 9.35 19.17
C SER A 11 -6.60 8.79 17.81
N GLY A 12 -7.48 8.07 17.14
CA GLY A 12 -7.14 7.51 15.85
C GLY A 12 -8.30 6.78 15.19
N LEU A 13 -8.07 6.45 13.94
CA LEU A 13 -8.99 5.69 13.09
C LEU A 13 -8.20 4.63 12.34
N VAL A 14 -8.64 3.37 12.44
CA VAL A 14 -8.09 2.23 11.69
C VAL A 14 -9.16 1.73 10.75
N VAL A 15 -8.78 1.41 9.51
CA VAL A 15 -9.65 0.71 8.57
C VAL A 15 -9.09 -0.68 8.32
N THR A 16 -9.94 -1.69 8.45
CA THR A 16 -9.61 -3.09 8.20
C THR A 16 -10.69 -3.77 7.38
N ARG A 17 -10.42 -4.99 6.94
CA ARG A 17 -11.41 -5.80 6.21
C ARG A 17 -12.56 -6.20 7.13
N TYR A 18 -13.74 -6.47 6.56
CA TYR A 18 -14.86 -7.04 7.30
C TYR A 18 -14.43 -8.29 8.07
N LEU A 19 -14.92 -8.43 9.28
CA LEU A 19 -14.66 -9.53 10.23
C LEU A 19 -13.19 -9.60 10.73
N HIS A 20 -12.44 -8.51 10.61
CA HIS A 20 -11.06 -8.41 11.10
C HIS A 20 -10.87 -7.28 12.13
N GLY A 21 -11.94 -6.62 12.52
CA GLY A 21 -11.90 -5.62 13.57
C GLY A 21 -11.58 -6.24 14.93
N LEU A 22 -10.76 -5.54 15.70
CA LEU A 22 -10.48 -5.89 17.10
C LEU A 22 -11.00 -4.77 18.00
N PRO A 23 -11.43 -5.09 19.23
CA PRO A 23 -11.90 -4.09 20.18
C PRO A 23 -10.76 -3.16 20.60
N THR A 24 -11.04 -1.88 20.60
CA THR A 24 -10.12 -0.80 20.99
C THR A 24 -10.81 0.14 21.97
N ARG A 25 -10.04 1.02 22.64
CA ARG A 25 -10.57 1.96 23.65
C ARG A 25 -10.54 3.40 23.19
N ARG A 26 -9.49 3.80 22.49
CA ARG A 26 -9.22 5.20 22.07
C ARG A 26 -9.11 5.36 20.56
N ILE A 27 -8.96 4.26 19.84
CA ILE A 27 -8.83 4.22 18.39
C ILE A 27 -10.11 3.60 17.83
N GLU A 28 -10.79 4.26 16.93
CA GLU A 28 -11.95 3.71 16.26
C GLU A 28 -11.50 2.69 15.19
N VAL A 29 -12.21 1.58 15.08
CA VAL A 29 -11.98 0.58 14.02
C VAL A 29 -13.20 0.56 13.10
N VAL A 30 -12.96 0.85 11.82
CA VAL A 30 -13.96 0.76 10.75
C VAL A 30 -13.65 -0.42 9.86
N GLU A 31 -14.64 -1.24 9.63
CA GLU A 31 -14.54 -2.36 8.68
C GLU A 31 -15.05 -1.96 7.31
N ALA A 32 -14.29 -2.27 6.26
CA ALA A 32 -14.57 -1.93 4.87
C ALA A 32 -14.24 -3.09 3.92
N SER A 33 -14.68 -2.96 2.67
CA SER A 33 -14.50 -3.99 1.65
C SER A 33 -13.09 -4.01 1.06
N HIS A 34 -12.58 -5.22 0.84
CA HIS A 34 -11.34 -5.50 0.14
C HIS A 34 -11.55 -6.73 -0.78
N PRO A 35 -11.05 -6.78 -2.02
CA PRO A 35 -10.10 -5.86 -2.68
C PRO A 35 -10.73 -4.64 -3.37
N LEU A 36 -12.03 -4.53 -3.45
CA LEU A 36 -12.70 -3.39 -4.06
C LEU A 36 -13.22 -2.45 -2.97
N PRO A 37 -12.93 -1.13 -3.07
CA PRO A 37 -13.35 -0.16 -2.06
C PRO A 37 -14.88 -0.04 -2.00
N ASP A 38 -15.41 0.31 -0.83
CA ASP A 38 -16.82 0.58 -0.62
C ASP A 38 -17.06 1.95 0.05
N GLY A 39 -18.33 2.32 0.24
CA GLY A 39 -18.68 3.61 0.84
C GLY A 39 -18.25 3.75 2.31
N ARG A 40 -18.05 2.64 3.05
CA ARG A 40 -17.54 2.71 4.42
C ARG A 40 -16.07 3.05 4.45
N GLY A 41 -15.27 2.46 3.54
CA GLY A 41 -13.87 2.80 3.34
C GLY A 41 -13.69 4.25 2.88
N GLU A 42 -14.54 4.72 1.94
CA GLU A 42 -14.55 6.11 1.49
C GLU A 42 -14.83 7.09 2.64
N ALA A 43 -15.89 6.85 3.41
CA ALA A 43 -16.23 7.69 4.56
C ALA A 43 -15.11 7.72 5.62
N ALA A 44 -14.49 6.58 5.91
CA ALA A 44 -13.38 6.50 6.84
C ALA A 44 -12.14 7.25 6.31
N ALA A 45 -11.84 7.13 5.03
CA ALA A 45 -10.74 7.83 4.38
C ALA A 45 -10.92 9.37 4.43
N LEU A 46 -12.13 9.88 4.21
CA LEU A 46 -12.45 11.30 4.34
C LEU A 46 -12.28 11.79 5.78
N ARG A 47 -12.70 11.00 6.75
CA ARG A 47 -12.51 11.31 8.18
C ARG A 47 -11.04 11.33 8.57
N MET A 48 -10.22 10.40 8.05
CA MET A 48 -8.75 10.42 8.27
C MET A 48 -8.13 11.72 7.74
N LEU A 49 -8.55 12.18 6.56
CA LEU A 49 -8.10 13.46 6.02
C LEU A 49 -8.51 14.64 6.92
N ASP A 50 -9.74 14.62 7.43
CA ASP A 50 -10.23 15.70 8.31
C ASP A 50 -9.48 15.71 9.66
N MET A 51 -9.23 14.54 10.24
CA MET A 51 -8.38 14.41 11.43
C MET A 51 -6.95 14.92 11.16
N SER A 52 -6.37 14.56 10.01
CA SER A 52 -5.01 14.98 9.65
C SER A 52 -4.87 16.48 9.43
N ARG A 53 -5.92 17.17 8.94
CA ARG A 53 -5.94 18.64 8.78
C ARG A 53 -5.95 19.39 10.10
N GLN A 54 -6.46 18.76 11.17
CA GLN A 54 -6.56 19.38 12.49
C GLN A 54 -5.26 19.34 13.28
N LEU A 55 -4.26 18.58 12.79
CA LEU A 55 -2.98 18.43 13.46
C LEU A 55 -2.15 19.71 13.37
N GLY A 56 -1.56 20.10 14.50
CA GLY A 56 -0.67 21.25 14.65
C GLY A 56 0.81 20.85 14.69
N PRO A 57 1.70 21.83 14.86
CA PRO A 57 3.16 21.59 14.83
C PRO A 57 3.68 20.75 16.00
N ASP A 58 2.94 20.67 17.09
CA ASP A 58 3.30 19.90 18.30
C ASP A 58 2.66 18.49 18.31
N ASP A 59 1.88 18.16 17.30
CA ASP A 59 1.23 16.86 17.17
C ASP A 59 2.11 15.85 16.43
N LEU A 60 1.91 14.57 16.73
CA LEU A 60 2.48 13.43 16.02
C LEU A 60 1.40 12.70 15.23
N LEU A 61 1.54 12.68 13.90
CA LEU A 61 0.80 11.75 13.05
C LEU A 61 1.53 10.40 12.97
N LEU A 62 1.00 9.38 13.66
CA LEU A 62 1.48 8.01 13.54
C LEU A 62 0.64 7.25 12.52
N VAL A 63 1.24 6.85 11.41
CA VAL A 63 0.58 6.08 10.34
C VAL A 63 1.07 4.64 10.36
N LEU A 64 0.16 3.69 10.55
CA LEU A 64 0.45 2.26 10.53
C LEU A 64 -0.05 1.66 9.23
N ILE A 65 0.88 1.21 8.38
CA ILE A 65 0.59 0.75 7.01
C ILE A 65 0.93 -0.72 6.88
N SER A 66 -0.02 -1.48 6.31
CA SER A 66 0.20 -2.86 5.88
C SER A 66 -0.50 -3.11 4.54
N GLY A 67 -0.40 -4.34 4.00
CA GLY A 67 -1.04 -4.71 2.74
C GLY A 67 -2.54 -4.43 2.68
N GLY A 68 -3.05 -4.18 1.48
CA GLY A 68 -4.46 -3.90 1.21
C GLY A 68 -4.91 -2.45 1.45
N GLY A 69 -4.07 -1.58 2.00
CA GLY A 69 -4.41 -0.19 2.35
C GLY A 69 -4.98 0.63 1.19
N SER A 70 -4.47 0.44 -0.03
CA SER A 70 -4.96 1.15 -1.22
C SER A 70 -6.44 0.90 -1.55
N SER A 71 -6.98 -0.27 -1.22
CA SER A 71 -8.39 -0.59 -1.48
C SER A 71 -9.28 -0.19 -0.32
N LEU A 72 -8.78 -0.31 0.90
CA LEU A 72 -9.54 0.02 2.11
C LEU A 72 -9.74 1.52 2.27
N LEU A 73 -8.77 2.35 1.84
CA LEU A 73 -8.74 3.80 2.01
C LEU A 73 -8.85 4.53 0.66
N ALA A 74 -9.97 4.39 -0.01
CA ALA A 74 -10.23 5.04 -1.28
C ALA A 74 -11.12 6.28 -1.09
N ALA A 75 -10.54 7.47 -0.97
CA ALA A 75 -11.24 8.74 -1.07
C ALA A 75 -11.01 9.34 -2.46
N PRO A 76 -11.95 9.24 -3.40
CA PRO A 76 -11.78 9.79 -4.74
C PRO A 76 -11.50 11.29 -4.71
N VAL A 77 -10.73 11.78 -5.69
CA VAL A 77 -10.52 13.20 -5.93
C VAL A 77 -11.83 13.88 -6.32
N GLU A 78 -11.90 15.20 -6.19
CA GLU A 78 -13.07 15.97 -6.58
C GLU A 78 -13.43 15.76 -8.06
N GLY A 79 -14.72 15.60 -8.35
CA GLY A 79 -15.23 15.29 -9.68
C GLY A 79 -15.12 13.83 -10.12
N VAL A 80 -14.55 12.96 -9.29
CA VAL A 80 -14.49 11.50 -9.52
C VAL A 80 -15.32 10.80 -8.46
N THR A 81 -16.23 9.93 -8.88
CA THR A 81 -17.04 9.11 -7.98
C THR A 81 -16.34 7.81 -7.60
N LEU A 82 -16.69 7.24 -6.44
CA LEU A 82 -16.20 5.90 -6.05
C LEU A 82 -16.52 4.83 -7.11
N LYS A 83 -17.66 4.96 -7.78
CA LYS A 83 -18.06 4.06 -8.89
C LYS A 83 -17.09 4.16 -10.06
N GLU A 84 -16.68 5.35 -10.46
CA GLU A 84 -15.73 5.57 -11.55
C GLU A 84 -14.33 5.09 -11.17
N LEU A 85 -13.88 5.33 -9.93
CA LEU A 85 -12.62 4.80 -9.41
C LEU A 85 -12.61 3.26 -9.45
N ARG A 86 -13.70 2.61 -9.04
CA ARG A 86 -13.84 1.14 -9.12
C ARG A 86 -13.85 0.65 -10.57
N GLN A 87 -14.48 1.38 -11.46
CA GLN A 87 -14.57 1.03 -12.88
C GLN A 87 -13.19 1.06 -13.54
N VAL A 88 -12.41 2.14 -13.36
CA VAL A 88 -11.07 2.23 -13.94
C VAL A 88 -10.12 1.21 -13.32
N THR A 89 -10.20 0.97 -12.00
CA THR A 89 -9.40 -0.06 -11.34
C THR A 89 -9.68 -1.46 -11.91
N LYS A 90 -10.96 -1.81 -12.11
CA LYS A 90 -11.33 -3.08 -12.74
C LYS A 90 -10.81 -3.18 -14.18
N ALA A 91 -10.92 -2.10 -14.96
CA ALA A 91 -10.42 -2.09 -16.33
C ALA A 91 -8.90 -2.31 -16.39
N LEU A 92 -8.13 -1.68 -15.48
CA LEU A 92 -6.68 -1.90 -15.35
C LEU A 92 -6.35 -3.37 -15.03
N LEU A 93 -7.05 -3.96 -14.06
CA LEU A 93 -6.87 -5.38 -13.69
C LEU A 93 -7.19 -6.31 -14.87
N HIS A 94 -8.30 -6.10 -15.57
CA HIS A 94 -8.69 -6.91 -16.73
C HIS A 94 -7.73 -6.75 -17.92
N ALA A 95 -7.09 -5.60 -18.07
CA ALA A 95 -6.07 -5.36 -19.09
C ALA A 95 -4.70 -5.99 -18.74
N GLY A 96 -4.58 -6.66 -17.60
CA GLY A 96 -3.31 -7.24 -17.14
C GLY A 96 -2.26 -6.19 -16.76
N ALA A 97 -2.70 -5.00 -16.31
CA ALA A 97 -1.80 -3.94 -15.88
C ALA A 97 -0.92 -4.41 -14.72
N SER A 98 0.35 -4.04 -14.74
CA SER A 98 1.24 -4.29 -13.60
C SER A 98 0.77 -3.50 -12.36
N ILE A 99 1.19 -3.94 -11.17
CA ILE A 99 0.88 -3.19 -9.93
C ILE A 99 1.42 -1.75 -9.98
N HIS A 100 2.53 -1.54 -10.66
CA HIS A 100 3.10 -0.21 -10.89
C HIS A 100 2.17 0.66 -11.74
N ASP A 101 1.66 0.13 -12.87
CA ASP A 101 0.73 0.86 -13.74
C ASP A 101 -0.57 1.20 -13.00
N ILE A 102 -1.11 0.23 -12.24
CA ILE A 102 -2.31 0.43 -11.42
C ILE A 102 -2.09 1.54 -10.40
N ASN A 103 -0.95 1.50 -9.69
CA ASN A 103 -0.62 2.50 -8.68
C ASN A 103 -0.40 3.89 -9.29
N THR A 104 0.24 3.99 -10.47
CA THR A 104 0.40 5.25 -11.19
C THR A 104 -0.95 5.92 -11.44
N VAL A 105 -1.95 5.19 -11.92
CA VAL A 105 -3.28 5.75 -12.13
C VAL A 105 -4.00 6.06 -10.82
N ARG A 106 -3.95 5.13 -9.85
CA ARG A 106 -4.69 5.26 -8.57
C ARG A 106 -4.22 6.42 -7.71
N LYS A 107 -2.91 6.68 -7.64
CA LYS A 107 -2.33 7.80 -6.88
C LYS A 107 -2.92 9.14 -7.27
N HIS A 108 -3.22 9.32 -8.56
CA HIS A 108 -3.79 10.56 -9.09
C HIS A 108 -5.32 10.64 -9.01
N LEU A 109 -5.97 9.56 -8.55
CA LEU A 109 -7.43 9.50 -8.44
C LEU A 109 -7.95 9.43 -7.00
N THR A 110 -7.06 9.44 -6.01
CA THR A 110 -7.44 9.39 -4.58
C THR A 110 -6.73 10.49 -3.80
N ARG A 111 -7.37 10.99 -2.76
CA ARG A 111 -6.92 12.10 -1.91
C ARG A 111 -5.99 11.68 -0.77
N LEU A 112 -5.67 10.38 -0.65
CA LEU A 112 -4.79 9.84 0.40
C LEU A 112 -3.48 9.32 -0.16
N SER A 113 -3.48 8.82 -1.40
CA SER A 113 -2.32 8.16 -2.02
C SER A 113 -1.29 9.15 -2.55
N GLY A 114 -0.10 8.67 -2.91
CA GLY A 114 0.93 9.47 -3.55
C GLY A 114 1.40 10.67 -2.73
N GLY A 115 1.53 10.51 -1.40
CA GLY A 115 2.01 11.56 -0.49
C GLY A 115 0.95 12.56 -0.03
N GLN A 116 -0.30 12.43 -0.47
CA GLN A 116 -1.33 13.42 -0.18
C GLN A 116 -1.77 13.42 1.29
N LEU A 117 -1.64 12.28 2.01
CA LEU A 117 -1.85 12.25 3.45
C LEU A 117 -0.77 13.07 4.18
N ALA A 118 0.51 12.89 3.80
CA ALA A 118 1.60 13.70 4.33
C ALA A 118 1.41 15.20 4.05
N GLN A 119 0.97 15.54 2.84
CA GLN A 119 0.66 16.93 2.48
C GLN A 119 -0.48 17.50 3.31
N THR A 120 -1.50 16.72 3.60
CA THR A 120 -2.63 17.15 4.44
C THR A 120 -2.21 17.40 5.87
N ALA A 121 -1.27 16.62 6.42
CA ALA A 121 -0.75 16.72 7.79
C ALA A 121 0.58 17.50 7.90
N GLN A 122 0.95 18.28 6.91
CA GLN A 122 2.28 18.91 6.80
C GLN A 122 2.71 19.79 8.01
N ALA A 123 1.77 20.24 8.83
CA ALA A 123 2.06 21.00 10.04
C ALA A 123 2.64 20.12 11.15
N ALA A 124 2.24 18.86 11.23
CA ALA A 124 2.63 17.92 12.28
C ALA A 124 3.97 17.21 11.99
N HIS A 125 4.56 16.58 13.02
CA HIS A 125 5.54 15.54 12.82
C HIS A 125 4.84 14.25 12.40
N GLY A 126 5.38 13.55 11.39
CA GLY A 126 4.79 12.32 10.87
C GLY A 126 5.76 11.15 10.94
N LEU A 127 5.26 9.99 11.36
CA LEU A 127 5.97 8.73 11.33
C LEU A 127 5.08 7.65 10.73
N ALA A 128 5.44 7.15 9.56
CA ALA A 128 4.80 6.00 8.95
C ALA A 128 5.61 4.73 9.25
N LEU A 129 5.00 3.79 9.98
CA LEU A 129 5.54 2.46 10.23
C LEU A 129 4.87 1.49 9.27
N ILE A 130 5.68 0.80 8.46
CA ILE A 130 5.22 0.08 7.29
C ILE A 130 5.61 -1.39 7.39
N ILE A 131 4.64 -2.28 7.23
CA ILE A 131 4.87 -3.70 6.95
C ILE A 131 4.75 -3.88 5.45
N SER A 132 5.87 -4.24 4.80
CA SER A 132 5.93 -4.35 3.33
C SER A 132 5.44 -5.71 2.86
N ASP A 133 4.54 -5.67 1.87
CA ASP A 133 4.08 -6.79 1.05
C ASP A 133 4.51 -6.64 -0.43
N VAL A 134 5.32 -5.61 -0.73
CA VAL A 134 5.74 -5.27 -2.09
C VAL A 134 7.22 -5.62 -2.29
N VAL A 135 7.54 -6.17 -3.46
CA VAL A 135 8.92 -6.45 -3.86
C VAL A 135 9.72 -5.14 -3.94
N GLY A 136 10.83 -5.08 -3.21
CA GLY A 136 11.72 -3.90 -3.18
C GLY A 136 11.40 -2.90 -2.06
N ASP A 137 10.37 -3.16 -1.26
CA ASP A 137 10.04 -2.43 -0.02
C ASP A 137 9.89 -0.90 -0.20
N ASP A 138 9.52 -0.45 -1.40
CA ASP A 138 9.36 0.97 -1.70
C ASP A 138 8.12 1.55 -1.00
N PRO A 139 8.27 2.51 -0.06
CA PRO A 139 7.14 3.15 0.63
C PRO A 139 6.16 3.85 -0.31
N GLY A 140 6.62 4.29 -1.49
CA GLY A 140 5.77 4.90 -2.52
C GLY A 140 4.83 3.91 -3.22
N SER A 141 5.12 2.62 -3.13
CA SER A 141 4.33 1.54 -3.72
C SER A 141 3.40 0.87 -2.72
N ILE A 142 3.81 0.74 -1.45
CA ILE A 142 3.02 0.10 -0.39
C ILE A 142 1.81 0.97 -0.07
N ALA A 143 0.61 0.39 -0.11
CA ALA A 143 -0.67 1.10 0.03
C ALA A 143 -0.81 2.32 -0.89
N SER A 144 -0.13 2.34 -2.06
CA SER A 144 -0.03 3.48 -2.99
C SER A 144 0.60 4.74 -2.36
N GLY A 145 1.47 4.58 -1.36
CA GLY A 145 2.33 5.62 -0.82
C GLY A 145 1.64 6.82 -0.18
N PRO A 146 0.79 6.67 0.85
CA PRO A 146 0.07 7.81 1.42
C PRO A 146 0.99 8.87 2.04
N CYS A 147 2.17 8.47 2.52
CA CYS A 147 3.14 9.33 3.18
C CYS A 147 4.48 9.44 2.42
N ALA A 148 4.56 8.91 1.23
CA ALA A 148 5.78 8.94 0.41
C ALA A 148 5.59 9.80 -0.85
N PRO A 149 6.64 10.48 -1.34
CA PRO A 149 6.56 11.27 -2.56
C PRO A 149 6.21 10.41 -3.77
N ASP A 150 5.51 11.02 -4.72
CA ASP A 150 5.15 10.37 -5.97
C ASP A 150 5.97 10.93 -7.13
N ALA A 151 6.82 10.11 -7.72
CA ALA A 151 7.61 10.50 -8.88
C ALA A 151 6.80 10.51 -10.18
N SER A 152 5.63 9.82 -10.22
CA SER A 152 4.77 9.80 -11.40
C SER A 152 3.89 11.06 -11.50
N SER A 153 3.31 11.30 -12.66
CA SER A 153 2.48 12.49 -12.96
C SER A 153 1.11 12.10 -13.53
N CYS A 154 0.19 13.07 -13.57
CA CYS A 154 -1.09 12.88 -14.26
C CYS A 154 -0.90 12.58 -15.77
N VAL A 155 0.20 13.04 -16.39
CA VAL A 155 0.55 12.68 -17.77
C VAL A 155 0.86 11.18 -17.84
N ASP A 156 1.71 10.67 -16.93
CA ASP A 156 2.03 9.24 -16.88
C ASP A 156 0.78 8.38 -16.68
N ALA A 157 -0.17 8.84 -15.85
CA ALA A 157 -1.44 8.16 -15.65
C ALA A 157 -2.28 8.09 -16.93
N LEU A 158 -2.34 9.17 -17.71
CA LEU A 158 -3.01 9.19 -19.02
C LEU A 158 -2.32 8.26 -20.03
N ASP A 159 -0.99 8.30 -20.09
CA ASP A 159 -0.19 7.45 -20.98
C ASP A 159 -0.39 5.96 -20.67
N GLN A 160 -0.47 5.59 -19.38
CA GLN A 160 -0.78 4.21 -18.99
C GLN A 160 -2.15 3.77 -19.48
N LEU A 161 -3.18 4.59 -19.29
CA LEU A 161 -4.53 4.29 -19.77
C LEU A 161 -4.57 4.14 -21.30
N GLN A 162 -3.88 5.02 -22.01
CA GLN A 162 -3.77 4.97 -23.48
C GLN A 162 -3.02 3.70 -23.95
N ARG A 163 -1.88 3.39 -23.35
CA ARG A 163 -1.07 2.20 -23.66
C ARG A 163 -1.87 0.91 -23.47
N LEU A 164 -2.68 0.85 -22.42
CA LEU A 164 -3.55 -0.29 -22.11
C LEU A 164 -4.89 -0.25 -22.86
N ARG A 165 -5.10 0.75 -23.72
CA ARG A 165 -6.34 0.96 -24.50
C ARG A 165 -7.60 1.03 -23.63
N ILE A 166 -7.46 1.61 -22.43
CA ILE A 166 -8.56 1.80 -21.50
C ILE A 166 -9.19 3.16 -21.75
N THR A 167 -10.49 3.18 -22.02
CA THR A 167 -11.27 4.43 -22.03
C THR A 167 -11.79 4.69 -20.62
N PRO A 168 -11.21 5.68 -19.90
CA PRO A 168 -11.65 5.98 -18.54
C PRO A 168 -13.05 6.63 -18.53
N PRO A 169 -13.78 6.53 -17.41
CA PRO A 169 -15.00 7.30 -17.19
C PRO A 169 -14.77 8.81 -17.32
N ALA A 170 -15.84 9.55 -17.57
CA ALA A 170 -15.75 10.98 -17.87
C ALA A 170 -15.11 11.80 -16.75
N GLY A 171 -15.48 11.56 -15.49
CA GLY A 171 -14.89 12.24 -14.33
C GLY A 171 -13.38 11.96 -14.19
N VAL A 172 -12.97 10.70 -14.36
CA VAL A 172 -11.54 10.30 -14.33
C VAL A 172 -10.76 11.00 -15.43
N ARG A 173 -11.27 10.98 -16.67
CA ARG A 173 -10.63 11.64 -17.80
C ARG A 173 -10.48 13.14 -17.56
N HIS A 174 -11.58 13.80 -17.19
CA HIS A 174 -11.57 15.25 -16.94
C HIS A 174 -10.56 15.65 -15.87
N HIS A 175 -10.52 14.90 -14.75
CA HIS A 175 -9.57 15.16 -13.67
C HIS A 175 -8.12 15.01 -14.14
N LEU A 176 -7.76 13.91 -14.78
CA LEU A 176 -6.38 13.66 -15.24
C LEU A 176 -5.94 14.66 -16.31
N GLU A 177 -6.81 15.01 -17.28
CA GLU A 177 -6.53 16.02 -18.30
C GLU A 177 -6.38 17.42 -17.69
N ALA A 178 -7.20 17.78 -16.71
CA ALA A 178 -7.10 19.07 -16.02
C ALA A 178 -5.80 19.17 -15.21
N CYS A 179 -5.42 18.08 -14.52
CA CYS A 179 -4.17 17.99 -13.78
C CYS A 179 -2.95 18.02 -14.73
N ALA A 180 -2.95 17.23 -15.79
CA ALA A 180 -1.87 17.22 -16.79
C ALA A 180 -1.67 18.59 -17.48
N ALA A 181 -2.75 19.37 -17.61
CA ALA A 181 -2.71 20.74 -18.13
C ALA A 181 -2.36 21.81 -17.06
N GLY A 182 -2.00 21.42 -15.82
CA GLY A 182 -1.67 22.32 -14.72
C GLY A 182 -2.84 23.11 -14.14
N ARG A 183 -4.08 22.79 -14.47
CA ARG A 183 -5.29 23.42 -13.91
C ARG A 183 -5.69 22.88 -12.54
N LEU A 184 -5.27 21.66 -12.22
CA LEU A 184 -5.40 21.03 -10.90
C LEU A 184 -4.02 20.66 -10.38
N PRO A 185 -3.81 20.64 -9.05
CA PRO A 185 -2.55 20.21 -8.47
C PRO A 185 -2.31 18.72 -8.75
N ASP A 186 -1.05 18.38 -9.00
CA ASP A 186 -0.59 17.01 -9.06
C ASP A 186 -0.23 16.48 -7.64
N THR A 187 0.02 15.18 -7.51
CA THR A 187 0.54 14.58 -6.29
C THR A 187 1.85 15.22 -5.84
N PRO A 188 2.15 15.33 -4.53
CA PRO A 188 3.41 15.91 -4.06
C PRO A 188 4.63 15.11 -4.55
N LYS A 189 5.55 15.83 -5.18
CA LYS A 189 6.76 15.26 -5.81
C LYS A 189 7.94 15.17 -4.83
N PRO A 190 8.97 14.36 -5.15
CA PRO A 190 10.22 14.38 -4.41
C PRO A 190 10.75 15.82 -4.23
N GLY A 191 11.17 16.15 -3.00
CA GLY A 191 11.61 17.50 -2.64
C GLY A 191 10.51 18.46 -2.20
N ASN A 192 9.23 18.07 -2.23
CA ASN A 192 8.15 18.90 -1.68
C ASN A 192 8.33 19.05 -0.16
N ALA A 193 8.12 20.27 0.36
CA ALA A 193 8.31 20.63 1.75
C ALA A 193 7.42 19.83 2.72
N CYS A 194 6.29 19.27 2.26
CA CYS A 194 5.41 18.46 3.09
C CYS A 194 6.08 17.19 3.65
N PHE A 195 7.17 16.73 3.03
CA PHE A 195 7.93 15.57 3.50
C PHE A 195 9.05 15.92 4.50
N ALA A 196 9.31 17.19 4.76
CA ALA A 196 10.41 17.61 5.66
C ALA A 196 10.27 17.10 7.09
N ARG A 197 9.02 16.84 7.53
CA ARG A 197 8.69 16.32 8.87
C ARG A 197 8.07 14.93 8.83
N MET A 198 8.11 14.22 7.68
CA MET A 198 7.52 12.91 7.50
C MET A 198 8.61 11.86 7.35
N GLU A 199 8.66 10.91 8.26
CA GLU A 199 9.54 9.75 8.19
C GLU A 199 8.73 8.52 7.75
N ASN A 200 9.24 7.79 6.74
CA ASN A 200 8.72 6.48 6.36
C ASN A 200 9.71 5.40 6.79
N ARG A 201 9.27 4.46 7.61
CA ARG A 201 10.10 3.38 8.14
C ARG A 201 9.46 2.02 7.87
N VAL A 202 10.09 1.23 7.00
CA VAL A 202 9.73 -0.19 6.83
C VAL A 202 10.26 -0.96 8.03
N ILE A 203 9.35 -1.48 8.85
CA ILE A 203 9.66 -2.20 10.10
C ILE A 203 9.63 -3.70 9.95
N ALA A 204 8.96 -4.21 8.93
CA ALA A 204 8.93 -5.62 8.56
C ALA A 204 8.78 -5.78 7.05
N CYS A 205 9.48 -6.78 6.50
CA CYS A 205 9.41 -7.13 5.09
C CYS A 205 9.57 -8.66 4.92
N ALA A 206 9.27 -9.14 3.72
CA ALA A 206 9.37 -10.57 3.40
C ALA A 206 10.78 -11.11 3.66
N HIS A 207 11.81 -10.43 3.16
CA HIS A 207 13.21 -10.84 3.33
C HIS A 207 13.59 -11.01 4.80
N GLY A 208 13.27 -10.03 5.63
CA GLY A 208 13.58 -10.08 7.07
C GLY A 208 12.92 -11.26 7.77
N SER A 209 11.67 -11.56 7.45
CA SER A 209 10.91 -12.69 7.99
C SER A 209 11.51 -14.04 7.55
N LEU A 210 11.88 -14.17 6.27
CA LEU A 210 12.50 -15.38 5.73
C LEU A 210 13.89 -15.62 6.34
N MET A 211 14.68 -14.56 6.51
CA MET A 211 15.99 -14.67 7.19
C MET A 211 15.85 -15.03 8.68
N ALA A 212 14.78 -14.61 9.34
CA ALA A 212 14.49 -15.06 10.70
C ALA A 212 14.17 -16.57 10.73
N ALA A 213 13.42 -17.08 9.74
CA ALA A 213 13.15 -18.50 9.60
C ALA A 213 14.46 -19.31 9.30
N VAL A 214 15.32 -18.81 8.41
CA VAL A 214 16.64 -19.43 8.17
C VAL A 214 17.41 -19.58 9.48
N ARG A 215 17.59 -18.48 10.22
CA ARG A 215 18.31 -18.52 11.51
C ARG A 215 17.67 -19.48 12.52
N TYR A 216 16.33 -19.55 12.55
CA TYR A 216 15.65 -20.47 13.44
C TYR A 216 16.00 -21.94 13.15
N PHE A 217 15.97 -22.36 11.89
CA PHE A 217 16.34 -23.72 11.50
C PHE A 217 17.80 -24.03 11.80
N GLU A 218 18.73 -23.10 11.45
CA GLU A 218 20.16 -23.26 11.72
C GLU A 218 20.47 -23.41 13.21
N GLN A 219 19.79 -22.62 14.07
CA GLN A 219 19.93 -22.72 15.54
C GLN A 219 19.46 -24.09 16.08
N HIS A 220 18.59 -24.80 15.34
CA HIS A 220 18.13 -26.15 15.69
C HIS A 220 18.91 -27.25 14.96
N GLY A 221 20.04 -26.92 14.38
CA GLY A 221 20.91 -27.89 13.70
C GLY A 221 20.39 -28.38 12.35
N ILE A 222 19.43 -27.68 11.76
CA ILE A 222 18.88 -27.96 10.44
C ILE A 222 19.42 -26.95 9.46
N PRO A 223 20.27 -27.36 8.49
CA PRO A 223 20.70 -26.45 7.42
C PRO A 223 19.49 -25.85 6.69
N ALA A 224 19.55 -24.55 6.41
CA ALA A 224 18.48 -23.85 5.72
C ALA A 224 19.00 -23.12 4.48
N LEU A 225 18.21 -23.13 3.42
CA LEU A 225 18.51 -22.45 2.17
C LEU A 225 17.37 -21.49 1.82
N LEU A 226 17.65 -20.19 1.76
CA LEU A 226 16.76 -19.21 1.20
C LEU A 226 16.80 -19.27 -0.32
N LEU A 227 15.69 -19.66 -0.95
CA LEU A 227 15.57 -19.77 -2.40
C LEU A 227 15.33 -18.40 -3.04
N SER A 228 14.36 -17.67 -2.53
CA SER A 228 13.99 -16.32 -3.01
C SER A 228 12.98 -15.68 -2.05
N ASP A 229 12.99 -14.37 -1.97
CA ASP A 229 11.97 -13.54 -1.36
C ASP A 229 11.00 -12.92 -2.40
N LYS A 230 11.13 -13.30 -3.68
CA LYS A 230 10.44 -12.72 -4.84
C LYS A 230 9.82 -13.80 -5.73
N VAL A 231 9.38 -14.90 -5.12
CA VAL A 231 8.70 -15.96 -5.88
C VAL A 231 7.39 -15.42 -6.42
N GLY A 232 7.21 -15.50 -7.73
CA GLY A 232 6.01 -15.02 -8.41
C GLY A 232 5.64 -15.90 -9.61
N GLY A 233 4.50 -15.60 -10.24
CA GLY A 233 3.97 -16.33 -11.37
C GLY A 233 2.89 -17.33 -11.01
N ASP A 234 2.58 -18.25 -11.93
CA ASP A 234 1.55 -19.25 -11.75
C ASP A 234 1.87 -20.22 -10.60
N ALA A 235 0.94 -20.37 -9.67
CA ALA A 235 1.13 -21.18 -8.46
C ALA A 235 1.47 -22.64 -8.75
N GLN A 236 0.87 -23.25 -9.79
CA GLN A 236 1.17 -24.64 -10.18
C GLN A 236 2.60 -24.78 -10.73
N SER A 237 3.03 -23.81 -11.54
CA SER A 237 4.38 -23.79 -12.10
C SER A 237 5.43 -23.65 -11.01
N VAL A 238 5.22 -22.75 -10.07
CA VAL A 238 6.08 -22.56 -8.89
C VAL A 238 6.13 -23.83 -8.04
N ALA A 239 4.98 -24.44 -7.74
CA ALA A 239 4.91 -25.68 -6.98
C ALA A 239 5.71 -26.82 -7.65
N ARG A 240 5.61 -26.98 -8.98
CA ARG A 240 6.39 -27.99 -9.74
C ARG A 240 7.90 -27.73 -9.66
N GLN A 241 8.32 -26.47 -9.76
CA GLN A 241 9.73 -26.09 -9.65
C GLN A 241 10.27 -26.39 -8.24
N HIS A 242 9.52 -26.04 -7.18
CA HIS A 242 9.90 -26.37 -5.82
C HIS A 242 9.94 -27.87 -5.57
N ALA A 243 8.98 -28.63 -6.06
CA ALA A 243 8.99 -30.09 -5.95
C ALA A 243 10.19 -30.72 -6.66
N ALA A 244 10.53 -30.27 -7.87
CA ALA A 244 11.70 -30.73 -8.59
C ALA A 244 13.00 -30.42 -7.82
N LEU A 245 13.11 -29.23 -7.23
CA LEU A 245 14.26 -28.85 -6.40
C LEU A 245 14.38 -29.74 -5.16
N VAL A 246 13.27 -29.98 -4.45
CA VAL A 246 13.22 -30.89 -3.29
C VAL A 246 13.69 -32.28 -3.69
N HIS A 247 13.18 -32.84 -4.79
CA HIS A 247 13.63 -34.16 -5.28
C HIS A 247 15.11 -34.21 -5.61
N ALA A 248 15.67 -33.13 -6.15
CA ALA A 248 17.08 -33.05 -6.47
C ALA A 248 17.97 -32.97 -5.22
N LEU A 249 17.54 -32.29 -4.18
CA LEU A 249 18.29 -32.02 -2.95
C LEU A 249 18.09 -33.09 -1.86
N ALA A 250 16.92 -33.70 -1.78
CA ALA A 250 16.50 -34.59 -0.67
C ALA A 250 17.31 -35.89 -0.51
N ARG A 251 18.24 -36.17 -1.42
CA ARG A 251 18.96 -37.46 -1.42
C ARG A 251 20.10 -37.57 -0.41
N ARG A 252 20.45 -36.54 0.36
CA ARG A 252 21.70 -36.54 1.15
C ARG A 252 21.60 -36.07 2.59
N GLN A 253 20.64 -35.19 2.97
CA GLN A 253 20.51 -34.68 4.36
C GLN A 253 19.18 -33.98 4.57
N THR A 254 18.78 -33.82 5.83
CA THR A 254 17.66 -32.93 6.20
C THR A 254 18.04 -31.50 5.87
N LEU A 255 17.19 -30.81 5.13
CA LEU A 255 17.38 -29.41 4.68
C LEU A 255 16.06 -28.68 4.71
N ALA A 256 16.05 -27.45 5.26
CA ALA A 256 14.93 -26.55 5.16
C ALA A 256 15.08 -25.68 3.88
N LEU A 257 14.09 -25.70 3.00
CA LEU A 257 13.99 -24.80 1.85
C LEU A 257 12.97 -23.70 2.18
N ILE A 258 13.40 -22.46 2.14
CA ILE A 258 12.61 -21.31 2.55
C ILE A 258 12.43 -20.39 1.34
N SER A 259 11.20 -20.00 1.06
CA SER A 259 10.89 -19.05 -0.01
C SER A 259 9.70 -18.18 0.38
N GLY A 260 9.61 -17.00 -0.19
CA GLY A 260 8.51 -16.07 -0.07
C GLY A 260 8.24 -15.35 -1.37
N GLY A 261 7.09 -14.74 -1.44
CA GLY A 261 6.60 -14.05 -2.63
C GLY A 261 5.09 -14.20 -2.74
N GLU A 262 4.54 -13.82 -3.88
CA GLU A 262 3.10 -13.89 -4.15
C GLU A 262 2.88 -14.55 -5.52
N THR A 263 2.11 -15.64 -5.53
CA THR A 263 1.76 -16.37 -6.76
C THR A 263 0.32 -16.08 -7.17
N THR A 264 0.06 -16.19 -8.47
CA THR A 264 -1.30 -16.07 -9.04
C THR A 264 -1.91 -17.45 -9.26
N VAL A 265 -3.24 -17.54 -9.13
CA VAL A 265 -4.02 -18.77 -9.36
C VAL A 265 -4.82 -18.64 -10.65
#